data_d30b651efa7ffaa86f34516fd6bc9653
#
_entry.id   d30b651efa7ffaa86f34516fd6bc9653
#
_cell.length_a   1.000
_cell.length_b   1.000
_cell.length_c   1.000
_cell.angle_alpha   90.00
_cell.angle_beta   90.00
_cell.angle_gamma   90.00
#
_symmetry.space_group_name_H-M   'P 1'
#
loop_
_entity.id
_entity.type
_entity.pdbx_description
1 polymer ?
#
loop_
_entity_poly.entity_id
_entity_poly.type
_entity_poly.pdbx_seq_one_letter_code
_entity_poly.pdbx_strand_id
1 'polypeptide(L)'
;SEMCIRDRYSIPYGKHVIVHEGDFINAGTNLCEGAISPGDILHVLGPAAVRDYLVNEIQEVYRLQGVKINDKHIEVITRQMLRKVEILDMGDSPFIKGEQVEYRRVIEENEKLESDGLRPARFDRLLLGITKASLATESFISAASFQETTRVLTEAAVTGKADKLRGLKENVVVGRLIPAGTGMSYHQQRRRNRDSELDTAMTAADVEAALSEALSAEVEGE
;
A
#
# COMPACT_ATOMS: atom_id res chain seq x y z
N SER A 1 -7.20 17.62 39.13
CA SER A 1 -8.22 18.56 38.62
C SER A 1 -8.64 18.03 37.25
N GLU A 2 -9.77 17.35 37.21
CA GLU A 2 -10.39 16.96 35.90
C GLU A 2 -10.89 18.26 35.27
N MET A 3 -10.17 18.71 34.24
CA MET A 3 -10.63 19.81 33.39
C MET A 3 -11.77 19.27 32.54
N CYS A 4 -13.00 19.61 32.89
CA CYS A 4 -14.16 19.35 32.05
C CYS A 4 -14.03 20.17 30.75
N ILE A 5 -13.65 19.56 29.67
CA ILE A 5 -13.65 20.17 28.33
C ILE A 5 -15.08 20.10 27.80
N ARG A 6 -15.65 21.25 27.42
CA ARG A 6 -16.97 21.35 26.78
C ARG A 6 -16.77 21.84 25.34
N ASP A 7 -17.07 20.96 24.39
CA ASP A 7 -17.05 21.30 22.97
C ASP A 7 -18.48 21.52 22.45
N ARG A 8 -18.63 22.34 21.42
CA ARG A 8 -19.88 22.56 20.72
C ARG A 8 -19.74 22.17 19.26
N TYR A 9 -20.62 21.29 18.83
CA TYR A 9 -20.70 20.84 17.44
C TYR A 9 -21.99 21.36 16.83
N SER A 10 -21.91 22.03 15.66
CA SER A 10 -23.07 22.51 14.92
C SER A 10 -23.62 21.39 14.05
N ILE A 11 -24.88 21.02 14.27
CA ILE A 11 -25.59 20.04 13.46
C ILE A 11 -26.42 20.80 12.41
N PRO A 12 -26.35 20.42 11.11
CA PRO A 12 -27.14 21.04 10.06
C PRO A 12 -28.64 20.93 10.33
N TYR A 13 -29.38 21.99 9.98
CA TYR A 13 -30.83 21.98 10.13
C TYR A 13 -31.50 20.84 9.34
N GLY A 14 -32.40 20.12 9.96
CA GLY A 14 -33.11 18.99 9.35
C GLY A 14 -32.52 17.61 9.59
N LYS A 15 -31.36 17.50 10.32
CA LYS A 15 -30.87 16.21 10.79
C LYS A 15 -31.36 15.90 12.19
N HIS A 16 -31.81 14.65 12.41
CA HIS A 16 -32.21 14.17 13.72
C HIS A 16 -31.00 13.82 14.56
N VAL A 17 -31.00 14.24 15.83
CA VAL A 17 -30.00 13.84 16.82
C VAL A 17 -30.41 12.50 17.41
N ILE A 18 -29.48 11.55 17.42
CA ILE A 18 -29.74 10.16 17.88
C ILE A 18 -29.48 10.03 19.38
N VAL A 19 -28.60 10.87 19.94
CA VAL A 19 -28.15 10.84 21.33
C VAL A 19 -28.98 11.76 22.23
N HIS A 20 -29.15 11.38 23.49
CA HIS A 20 -29.90 12.16 24.49
C HIS A 20 -28.94 12.79 25.50
N GLU A 21 -29.47 13.76 26.24
CA GLU A 21 -28.70 14.41 27.32
C GLU A 21 -28.39 13.39 28.42
N GLY A 22 -27.11 13.30 28.78
CA GLY A 22 -26.61 12.34 29.78
C GLY A 22 -26.11 11.02 29.22
N ASP A 23 -26.26 10.76 27.91
CA ASP A 23 -25.72 9.56 27.30
C ASP A 23 -24.19 9.57 27.25
N PHE A 24 -23.58 8.43 27.58
CA PHE A 24 -22.14 8.22 27.40
C PHE A 24 -21.85 7.79 25.97
N ILE A 25 -20.99 8.52 25.27
CA ILE A 25 -20.60 8.24 23.90
C ILE A 25 -19.12 7.92 23.79
N ASN A 26 -18.79 6.94 22.94
CA ASN A 26 -17.41 6.61 22.60
C ASN A 26 -16.95 7.37 21.35
N ALA A 27 -15.63 7.45 21.15
CA ALA A 27 -15.07 7.97 19.91
C ALA A 27 -15.61 7.19 18.70
N GLY A 28 -16.11 7.90 17.69
CA GLY A 28 -16.72 7.29 16.49
C GLY A 28 -18.20 6.97 16.60
N THR A 29 -18.87 7.27 17.72
CA THR A 29 -20.33 7.13 17.84
C THR A 29 -21.02 8.24 17.04
N ASN A 30 -22.03 7.87 16.23
CA ASN A 30 -22.81 8.83 15.46
C ASN A 30 -23.72 9.65 16.37
N LEU A 31 -23.62 10.97 16.27
CA LEU A 31 -24.46 11.90 17.03
C LEU A 31 -25.76 12.23 16.30
N CYS A 32 -25.77 12.16 14.99
CA CYS A 32 -26.92 12.46 14.15
C CYS A 32 -27.08 11.45 13.00
N GLU A 33 -28.29 11.37 12.46
CA GLU A 33 -28.56 10.56 11.27
C GLU A 33 -27.82 11.08 10.04
N GLY A 34 -27.33 10.18 9.21
CA GLY A 34 -26.71 10.49 7.93
C GLY A 34 -25.65 9.48 7.53
N ALA A 35 -25.22 9.54 6.28
CA ALA A 35 -24.12 8.73 5.78
C ALA A 35 -22.82 9.18 6.43
N ILE A 36 -22.06 8.19 6.91
CA ILE A 36 -20.74 8.42 7.53
C ILE A 36 -19.71 8.42 6.41
N SER A 37 -18.73 9.31 6.50
CA SER A 37 -17.59 9.28 5.60
C SER A 37 -16.69 8.08 5.97
N PRO A 38 -16.40 7.17 5.03
CA PRO A 38 -15.46 6.07 5.30
C PRO A 38 -14.06 6.55 5.70
N GLY A 39 -13.66 7.76 5.26
CA GLY A 39 -12.43 8.41 5.67
C GLY A 39 -12.41 8.73 7.16
N ASP A 40 -13.50 9.26 7.71
CA ASP A 40 -13.62 9.60 9.13
C ASP A 40 -13.60 8.32 9.99
N ILE A 41 -14.24 7.25 9.53
CA ILE A 41 -14.17 5.93 10.18
C ILE A 41 -12.71 5.45 10.23
N LEU A 42 -11.95 5.65 9.14
CA LEU A 42 -10.55 5.25 9.08
C LEU A 42 -9.69 5.98 10.10
N HIS A 43 -9.87 7.30 10.21
CA HIS A 43 -9.09 8.11 11.15
C HIS A 43 -9.44 7.85 12.62
N VAL A 44 -10.70 7.61 12.93
CA VAL A 44 -11.18 7.46 14.32
C VAL A 44 -11.13 6.01 14.79
N LEU A 45 -11.65 5.08 14.00
CA LEU A 45 -11.84 3.67 14.38
C LEU A 45 -10.82 2.71 13.74
N GLY A 46 -10.09 3.19 12.72
CA GLY A 46 -9.03 2.42 12.07
C GLY A 46 -9.51 1.53 10.91
N PRO A 47 -8.56 0.79 10.27
CA PRO A 47 -8.82 0.08 9.01
C PRO A 47 -9.76 -1.12 9.14
N ALA A 48 -9.83 -1.77 10.31
CA ALA A 48 -10.74 -2.89 10.53
C ALA A 48 -12.21 -2.43 10.48
N ALA A 49 -12.52 -1.32 11.15
CA ALA A 49 -13.88 -0.77 11.17
C ALA A 49 -14.33 -0.30 9.77
N VAL A 50 -13.45 0.31 8.99
CA VAL A 50 -13.75 0.69 7.59
C VAL A 50 -14.05 -0.52 6.73
N ARG A 51 -13.26 -1.60 6.88
CA ARG A 51 -13.50 -2.84 6.15
C ARG A 51 -14.89 -3.39 6.45
N ASP A 52 -15.22 -3.51 7.73
CA ASP A 52 -16.50 -4.07 8.17
C ASP A 52 -17.67 -3.19 7.74
N TYR A 53 -17.52 -1.87 7.82
CA TYR A 53 -18.50 -0.91 7.33
C TYR A 53 -18.74 -1.08 5.82
N LEU A 54 -17.68 -1.06 5.00
CA LEU A 54 -17.79 -1.18 3.55
C LEU A 54 -18.37 -2.53 3.12
N VAL A 55 -17.99 -3.62 3.78
CA VAL A 55 -18.55 -4.96 3.51
C VAL A 55 -20.04 -4.98 3.81
N ASN A 56 -20.47 -4.44 4.95
CA ASN A 56 -21.87 -4.42 5.34
C ASN A 56 -22.73 -3.58 4.38
N GLU A 57 -22.30 -2.37 4.04
CA GLU A 57 -23.02 -1.46 3.12
C GLU A 57 -23.17 -2.08 1.72
N ILE A 58 -22.12 -2.68 1.18
CA ILE A 58 -22.16 -3.34 -0.13
C ILE A 58 -23.03 -4.59 -0.08
N GLN A 59 -22.91 -5.42 0.95
CA GLN A 59 -23.71 -6.63 1.12
C GLN A 59 -25.20 -6.32 1.30
N GLU A 60 -25.54 -5.24 1.98
CA GLU A 60 -26.92 -4.82 2.13
C GLU A 60 -27.59 -4.57 0.78
N VAL A 61 -26.91 -3.85 -0.12
CA VAL A 61 -27.41 -3.62 -1.48
C VAL A 61 -27.61 -4.93 -2.25
N TYR A 62 -26.66 -5.87 -2.18
CA TYR A 62 -26.80 -7.17 -2.84
C TYR A 62 -27.90 -8.04 -2.23
N ARG A 63 -28.04 -8.04 -0.90
CA ARG A 63 -29.11 -8.78 -0.20
C ARG A 63 -30.50 -8.27 -0.55
N LEU A 64 -30.68 -6.95 -0.68
CA LEU A 64 -31.94 -6.34 -1.13
C LEU A 64 -32.35 -6.82 -2.53
N GLN A 65 -31.37 -7.14 -3.39
CA GLN A 65 -31.62 -7.67 -4.73
C GLN A 65 -31.65 -9.22 -4.79
N GLY A 66 -31.60 -9.90 -3.65
CA GLY A 66 -31.63 -11.37 -3.56
C GLY A 66 -30.34 -12.06 -4.01
N VAL A 67 -29.25 -11.31 -4.22
CA VAL A 67 -27.94 -11.87 -4.66
C VAL A 67 -27.11 -12.24 -3.44
N LYS A 68 -26.65 -13.49 -3.41
CA LYS A 68 -25.77 -14.00 -2.33
C LYS A 68 -24.33 -13.99 -2.81
N ILE A 69 -23.50 -13.14 -2.19
CA ILE A 69 -22.05 -13.04 -2.44
C ILE A 69 -21.33 -13.29 -1.13
N ASN A 70 -20.21 -14.01 -1.18
CA ASN A 70 -19.38 -14.20 0.01
C ASN A 70 -18.58 -12.92 0.31
N ASP A 71 -18.51 -12.54 1.57
CA ASP A 71 -17.83 -11.32 2.06
C ASP A 71 -16.37 -11.24 1.62
N LYS A 72 -15.69 -12.39 1.47
CA LYS A 72 -14.28 -12.47 1.04
C LYS A 72 -14.01 -11.75 -0.28
N HIS A 73 -14.95 -11.75 -1.23
CA HIS A 73 -14.78 -11.05 -2.52
C HIS A 73 -14.70 -9.54 -2.34
N ILE A 74 -15.50 -8.99 -1.41
CA ILE A 74 -15.51 -7.56 -1.09
C ILE A 74 -14.31 -7.21 -0.22
N GLU A 75 -13.98 -8.04 0.76
CA GLU A 75 -12.82 -7.84 1.63
C GLU A 75 -11.50 -7.76 0.88
N VAL A 76 -11.31 -8.58 -0.16
CA VAL A 76 -10.11 -8.52 -1.01
C VAL A 76 -9.98 -7.18 -1.72
N ILE A 77 -11.10 -6.63 -2.22
CA ILE A 77 -11.13 -5.31 -2.87
C ILE A 77 -10.84 -4.20 -1.84
N THR A 78 -11.50 -4.23 -0.69
CA THR A 78 -11.29 -3.27 0.40
C THR A 78 -9.84 -3.27 0.89
N ARG A 79 -9.23 -4.45 0.99
CA ARG A 79 -7.79 -4.57 1.33
C ARG A 79 -6.90 -3.84 0.33
N GLN A 80 -7.21 -3.90 -0.97
CA GLN A 80 -6.45 -3.17 -1.99
C GLN A 80 -6.67 -1.65 -1.89
N MET A 81 -7.87 -1.21 -1.51
CA MET A 81 -8.17 0.21 -1.29
C MET A 81 -7.40 0.80 -0.09
N LEU A 82 -7.06 -0.02 0.91
CA LEU A 82 -6.34 0.36 2.14
C LEU A 82 -4.83 0.05 2.08
N ARG A 83 -4.31 -0.28 0.91
CA ARG A 83 -2.91 -0.72 0.74
C ARG A 83 -1.91 0.42 0.86
N LYS A 84 -2.30 1.64 0.54
CA LYS A 84 -1.46 2.83 0.52
C LYS A 84 -1.54 3.63 1.82
N VAL A 85 -0.44 4.29 2.13
CA VAL A 85 -0.33 5.26 3.23
C VAL A 85 0.26 6.56 2.69
N GLU A 86 -0.02 7.66 3.36
CA GLU A 86 0.56 8.97 3.08
C GLU A 86 1.60 9.29 4.14
N ILE A 87 2.78 9.74 3.73
CA ILE A 87 3.87 10.11 4.62
C ILE A 87 3.60 11.51 5.18
N LEU A 88 3.43 11.60 6.50
CA LEU A 88 3.24 12.87 7.21
C LEU A 88 4.57 13.53 7.57
N ASP A 89 5.53 12.73 8.05
CA ASP A 89 6.87 13.16 8.41
C ASP A 89 7.86 12.10 7.93
N MET A 90 8.87 12.53 7.21
CA MET A 90 9.84 11.60 6.62
C MET A 90 10.83 11.03 7.65
N GLY A 91 11.06 11.71 8.81
CA GLY A 91 12.15 11.33 9.71
C GLY A 91 13.48 11.27 8.97
N ASP A 92 14.22 10.18 9.18
CA ASP A 92 15.49 9.89 8.50
C ASP A 92 15.33 8.89 7.33
N SER A 93 14.08 8.69 6.87
CA SER A 93 13.74 7.77 5.78
C SER A 93 13.96 8.39 4.38
N PRO A 94 14.10 7.57 3.33
CA PRO A 94 14.22 8.05 1.96
C PRO A 94 12.90 8.52 1.34
N PHE A 95 11.81 8.59 2.11
CA PHE A 95 10.50 9.00 1.62
C PHE A 95 10.36 10.51 1.60
N ILE A 96 9.40 11.00 0.78
CA ILE A 96 9.07 12.42 0.68
C ILE A 96 7.75 12.69 1.41
N LYS A 97 7.65 13.81 2.10
CA LYS A 97 6.40 14.23 2.75
C LYS A 97 5.26 14.36 1.74
N GLY A 98 4.10 13.75 2.02
CA GLY A 98 2.93 13.71 1.13
C GLY A 98 3.01 12.61 0.05
N GLU A 99 4.06 11.81 0.02
CA GLU A 99 4.18 10.68 -0.89
C GLU A 99 3.23 9.54 -0.50
N GLN A 100 2.60 8.92 -1.51
CA GLN A 100 1.73 7.76 -1.31
C GLN A 100 2.50 6.47 -1.56
N VAL A 101 2.91 5.82 -0.48
CA VAL A 101 3.73 4.61 -0.50
C VAL A 101 2.90 3.39 -0.07
N GLU A 102 3.34 2.20 -0.42
CA GLU A 102 2.75 0.97 0.13
C GLU A 102 3.07 0.85 1.62
N TYR A 103 2.03 0.54 2.40
CA TYR A 103 2.16 0.33 3.85
C TYR A 103 3.29 -0.64 4.23
N ARG A 104 3.38 -1.75 3.50
CA ARG A 104 4.38 -2.78 3.76
C ARG A 104 5.82 -2.26 3.59
N ARG A 105 6.05 -1.47 2.53
CA ARG A 105 7.36 -0.87 2.28
C ARG A 105 7.76 0.12 3.38
N VAL A 106 6.81 0.90 3.87
CA VAL A 106 7.08 1.85 4.97
C VAL A 106 7.43 1.11 6.26
N ILE A 107 6.73 0.02 6.58
CA ILE A 107 7.07 -0.79 7.76
C ILE A 107 8.47 -1.41 7.63
N GLU A 108 8.79 -2.03 6.48
CA GLU A 108 10.10 -2.64 6.24
C GLU A 108 11.26 -1.62 6.37
N GLU A 109 11.06 -0.38 5.88
CA GLU A 109 12.07 0.68 6.04
C GLU A 109 12.13 1.23 7.46
N ASN A 110 10.99 1.39 8.14
CA ASN A 110 10.96 1.82 9.54
C ASN A 110 11.64 0.80 10.46
N GLU A 111 11.43 -0.50 10.25
CA GLU A 111 12.12 -1.55 11.01
C GLU A 111 13.65 -1.49 10.86
N LYS A 112 14.15 -1.17 9.65
CA LYS A 112 15.59 -0.95 9.42
C LYS A 112 16.10 0.29 10.16
N LEU A 113 15.37 1.41 10.02
CA LEU A 113 15.75 2.67 10.69
C LEU A 113 15.75 2.53 12.21
N GLU A 114 14.79 1.82 12.78
CA GLU A 114 14.74 1.54 14.22
C GLU A 114 15.92 0.66 14.66
N SER A 115 16.31 -0.33 13.86
CA SER A 115 17.51 -1.16 14.14
C SER A 115 18.81 -0.34 14.12
N ASP A 116 18.87 0.68 13.27
CA ASP A 116 20.01 1.59 13.14
C ASP A 116 19.97 2.77 14.14
N GLY A 117 18.90 2.84 14.98
CA GLY A 117 18.71 3.91 15.97
C GLY A 117 18.33 5.26 15.37
N LEU A 118 17.82 5.29 14.15
CA LEU A 118 17.34 6.47 13.42
C LEU A 118 15.85 6.69 13.64
N ARG A 119 15.35 7.90 13.29
CA ARG A 119 13.94 8.23 13.46
C ARG A 119 13.10 7.63 12.34
N PRO A 120 12.07 6.80 12.66
CA PRO A 120 11.18 6.23 11.67
C PRO A 120 10.28 7.29 11.02
N ALA A 121 9.80 7.01 9.81
CA ALA A 121 8.81 7.83 9.12
C ALA A 121 7.44 7.71 9.79
N ARG A 122 6.74 8.84 9.95
CA ARG A 122 5.35 8.89 10.41
C ARG A 122 4.42 8.92 9.21
N PHE A 123 3.40 8.11 9.23
CA PHE A 123 2.45 7.96 8.13
C PHE A 123 1.02 7.87 8.65
N ASP A 124 0.07 8.17 7.77
CA ASP A 124 -1.35 7.95 8.00
C ASP A 124 -1.93 6.99 6.97
N ARG A 125 -2.96 6.24 7.37
CA ARG A 125 -3.64 5.30 6.49
C ARG A 125 -4.49 6.06 5.47
N LEU A 126 -4.40 5.65 4.21
CA LEU A 126 -5.13 6.26 3.12
C LEU A 126 -6.16 5.28 2.56
N LEU A 127 -7.41 5.74 2.44
CA LEU A 127 -8.46 5.01 1.73
C LEU A 127 -8.57 5.54 0.31
N LEU A 128 -8.19 4.72 -0.66
CA LEU A 128 -8.32 5.02 -2.08
C LEU A 128 -9.63 4.47 -2.63
N GLY A 129 -10.30 5.24 -3.48
CA GLY A 129 -11.41 4.71 -4.28
C GLY A 129 -10.93 3.60 -5.23
N ILE A 130 -11.83 2.71 -5.67
CA ILE A 130 -11.53 1.53 -6.50
C ILE A 130 -10.68 1.88 -7.72
N THR A 131 -11.04 2.93 -8.45
CA THR A 131 -10.31 3.38 -9.66
C THR A 131 -8.89 3.82 -9.32
N LYS A 132 -8.73 4.68 -8.28
CA LYS A 132 -7.41 5.15 -7.85
C LYS A 132 -6.55 4.00 -7.31
N ALA A 133 -7.13 3.08 -6.55
CA ALA A 133 -6.42 1.89 -6.06
C ALA A 133 -5.91 1.01 -7.20
N SER A 134 -6.71 0.85 -8.28
CA SER A 134 -6.32 0.06 -9.46
C SER A 134 -5.22 0.72 -10.30
N LEU A 135 -5.18 2.05 -10.36
CA LEU A 135 -4.14 2.81 -11.07
C LEU A 135 -2.85 2.98 -10.24
N ALA A 136 -2.95 2.93 -8.92
CA ALA A 136 -1.82 3.09 -8.00
C ALA A 136 -1.06 1.77 -7.74
N THR A 137 -1.12 0.80 -8.66
CA THR A 137 -0.38 -0.47 -8.60
C THR A 137 1.09 -0.29 -8.97
N GLU A 138 1.97 -1.18 -8.49
CA GLU A 138 3.39 -1.16 -8.86
C GLU A 138 3.62 -1.41 -10.35
N SER A 139 2.78 -2.25 -10.99
CA SER A 139 2.87 -2.56 -12.40
C SER A 139 2.20 -1.49 -13.25
N PHE A 140 2.99 -0.70 -13.98
CA PHE A 140 2.45 0.28 -14.90
C PHE A 140 1.76 -0.38 -16.12
N ILE A 141 2.18 -1.57 -16.53
CA ILE A 141 1.53 -2.34 -17.62
C ILE A 141 0.11 -2.72 -17.20
N SER A 142 -0.07 -3.20 -15.97
CA SER A 142 -1.38 -3.53 -15.43
C SER A 142 -2.27 -2.30 -15.31
N ALA A 143 -1.75 -1.17 -14.83
CA ALA A 143 -2.49 0.09 -14.73
C ALA A 143 -2.90 0.62 -16.11
N ALA A 144 -1.97 0.66 -17.08
CA ALA A 144 -2.23 1.12 -18.44
C ALA A 144 -3.28 0.29 -19.18
N SER A 145 -3.36 -1.01 -18.88
CA SER A 145 -4.38 -1.90 -19.47
C SER A 145 -5.79 -1.72 -18.88
N PHE A 146 -5.94 -0.91 -17.84
CA PHE A 146 -7.23 -0.65 -17.20
C PHE A 146 -7.86 0.67 -17.68
N GLN A 147 -7.24 1.79 -17.38
CA GLN A 147 -7.68 3.14 -17.77
C GLN A 147 -6.50 4.10 -17.94
N GLU A 148 -6.73 5.25 -18.56
CA GLU A 148 -5.74 6.32 -18.73
C GLU A 148 -4.41 5.83 -19.36
N THR A 149 -4.49 4.94 -20.35
CA THR A 149 -3.35 4.26 -20.98
C THR A 149 -2.22 5.22 -21.35
N THR A 150 -2.52 6.30 -22.06
CA THR A 150 -1.53 7.28 -22.51
C THR A 150 -0.83 7.97 -21.36
N ARG A 151 -1.59 8.42 -20.35
CA ARG A 151 -1.04 9.09 -19.16
C ARG A 151 -0.10 8.19 -18.38
N VAL A 152 -0.54 6.95 -18.10
CA VAL A 152 0.24 5.98 -17.33
C VAL A 152 1.53 5.60 -18.06
N LEU A 153 1.47 5.37 -19.38
CA LEU A 153 2.65 5.03 -20.17
C LEU A 153 3.62 6.20 -20.29
N THR A 154 3.11 7.43 -20.48
CA THR A 154 3.95 8.64 -20.52
C THR A 154 4.65 8.86 -19.19
N GLU A 155 3.94 8.76 -18.08
CA GLU A 155 4.53 8.88 -16.75
C GLU A 155 5.58 7.79 -16.49
N ALA A 156 5.31 6.54 -16.86
CA ALA A 156 6.26 5.45 -16.71
C ALA A 156 7.52 5.65 -17.56
N ALA A 157 7.38 6.19 -18.78
CA ALA A 157 8.50 6.47 -19.67
C ALA A 157 9.38 7.62 -19.14
N VAL A 158 8.77 8.73 -18.69
CA VAL A 158 9.49 9.89 -18.13
C VAL A 158 10.22 9.54 -16.85
N THR A 159 9.60 8.74 -15.98
CA THR A 159 10.20 8.34 -14.70
C THR A 159 11.12 7.12 -14.79
N GLY A 160 11.23 6.49 -15.97
CA GLY A 160 12.07 5.30 -16.16
C GLY A 160 11.62 4.09 -15.35
N LYS A 161 10.31 3.94 -15.10
CA LYS A 161 9.77 2.83 -14.30
C LYS A 161 10.03 1.48 -14.96
N ALA A 162 10.54 0.52 -14.18
CA ALA A 162 10.71 -0.87 -14.61
C ALA A 162 9.61 -1.75 -14.01
N ASP A 163 8.90 -2.52 -14.84
CA ASP A 163 7.90 -3.49 -14.39
C ASP A 163 8.55 -4.85 -14.10
N LYS A 164 8.39 -5.33 -12.89
CA LYS A 164 8.97 -6.61 -12.46
C LYS A 164 8.20 -7.85 -12.91
N LEU A 165 7.07 -7.68 -13.61
CA LEU A 165 6.20 -8.75 -14.14
C LEU A 165 5.84 -9.81 -13.07
N ARG A 166 5.47 -9.38 -11.88
CA ARG A 166 5.17 -10.28 -10.75
C ARG A 166 3.73 -10.80 -10.76
N GLY A 167 2.80 -10.06 -11.35
CA GLY A 167 1.37 -10.41 -11.38
C GLY A 167 0.98 -11.21 -12.61
N LEU A 168 -0.30 -11.52 -12.73
CA LEU A 168 -0.85 -12.29 -13.85
C LEU A 168 -1.06 -11.42 -15.08
N LYS A 169 -1.66 -10.23 -14.90
CA LYS A 169 -2.13 -9.37 -16.00
C LYS A 169 -0.99 -8.85 -16.86
N GLU A 170 0.08 -8.37 -16.28
CA GLU A 170 1.26 -7.89 -16.99
C GLU A 170 1.96 -9.00 -17.79
N ASN A 171 2.03 -10.21 -17.26
CA ASN A 171 2.59 -11.34 -18.00
C ASN A 171 1.73 -11.73 -19.20
N VAL A 172 0.39 -11.71 -19.05
CA VAL A 172 -0.54 -11.96 -20.16
C VAL A 172 -0.40 -10.90 -21.25
N VAL A 173 -0.33 -9.61 -20.88
CA VAL A 173 -0.19 -8.50 -21.84
C VAL A 173 1.11 -8.62 -22.65
N VAL A 174 2.22 -9.02 -21.99
CA VAL A 174 3.53 -9.20 -22.65
C VAL A 174 3.65 -10.54 -23.39
N GLY A 175 2.66 -11.43 -23.28
CA GLY A 175 2.68 -12.76 -23.93
C GLY A 175 3.61 -13.77 -23.26
N ARG A 176 3.88 -13.62 -21.96
CA ARG A 176 4.66 -14.57 -21.16
C ARG A 176 3.79 -15.53 -20.39
N LEU A 177 4.37 -16.65 -19.97
CA LEU A 177 3.71 -17.56 -19.04
C LEU A 177 3.37 -16.85 -17.74
N ILE A 178 2.16 -17.06 -17.23
CA ILE A 178 1.72 -16.49 -15.96
C ILE A 178 2.41 -17.20 -14.78
N PRO A 179 2.70 -16.51 -13.68
CA PRO A 179 3.30 -17.12 -12.49
C PRO A 179 2.27 -17.90 -11.65
N ALA A 180 1.50 -18.77 -12.31
CA ALA A 180 0.49 -19.63 -11.72
C ALA A 180 0.32 -20.90 -12.55
N GLY A 181 -0.19 -21.98 -11.96
CA GLY A 181 -0.37 -23.26 -12.63
C GLY A 181 0.95 -23.81 -13.21
N THR A 182 0.94 -24.24 -14.47
CA THR A 182 2.12 -24.80 -15.15
C THR A 182 3.27 -23.80 -15.33
N GLY A 183 2.99 -22.50 -15.35
CA GLY A 183 4.01 -21.44 -15.42
C GLY A 183 4.75 -21.19 -14.11
N MET A 184 4.26 -21.69 -12.98
CA MET A 184 4.87 -21.46 -11.66
C MET A 184 6.30 -22.01 -11.60
N SER A 185 6.52 -23.24 -12.04
CA SER A 185 7.84 -23.88 -12.04
C SER A 185 8.85 -23.12 -12.91
N TYR A 186 8.42 -22.67 -14.09
CA TYR A 186 9.23 -21.84 -14.99
C TYR A 186 9.68 -20.54 -14.31
N HIS A 187 8.75 -19.81 -13.67
CA HIS A 187 9.08 -18.55 -12.99
C HIS A 187 9.95 -18.76 -11.75
N GLN A 188 9.76 -19.86 -11.01
CA GLN A 188 10.62 -20.21 -9.88
C GLN A 188 12.03 -20.53 -10.31
N GLN A 189 12.19 -21.34 -11.37
CA GLN A 189 13.49 -21.68 -11.91
C GLN A 189 14.23 -20.44 -12.43
N ARG A 190 13.55 -19.56 -13.13
CA ARG A 190 14.12 -18.31 -13.62
C ARG A 190 14.57 -17.39 -12.50
N ARG A 191 13.82 -17.32 -11.38
CA ARG A 191 14.24 -16.55 -10.19
C ARG A 191 15.52 -17.14 -9.59
N ARG A 192 15.57 -18.46 -9.39
CA ARG A 192 16.76 -19.14 -8.86
C ARG A 192 18.00 -18.92 -9.73
N ASN A 193 17.86 -19.04 -11.05
CA ASN A 193 18.98 -18.82 -11.98
C ASN A 193 19.48 -17.37 -11.88
N ARG A 194 18.58 -16.39 -11.83
CA ARG A 194 18.97 -14.98 -11.69
C ARG A 194 19.66 -14.69 -10.36
N ASP A 195 19.13 -15.28 -9.29
CA ASP A 195 19.73 -15.08 -7.96
C ASP A 195 21.13 -15.73 -7.88
N SER A 196 21.32 -16.92 -8.50
CA SER A 196 22.63 -17.57 -8.62
C SER A 196 23.61 -16.80 -9.54
N GLU A 197 23.13 -16.17 -10.61
CA GLU A 197 23.94 -15.30 -11.47
C GLU A 197 24.39 -14.04 -10.74
N LEU A 198 23.53 -13.45 -9.91
CA LEU A 198 23.87 -12.29 -9.08
C LEU A 198 24.90 -12.66 -8.00
N ASP A 199 24.72 -13.78 -7.32
CA ASP A 199 25.69 -14.27 -6.32
C ASP A 199 27.05 -14.56 -6.97
N THR A 200 27.07 -15.14 -8.17
CA THR A 200 28.30 -15.41 -8.91
C THR A 200 28.97 -14.11 -9.36
N ALA A 201 28.21 -13.11 -9.79
CA ALA A 201 28.72 -11.81 -10.20
C ALA A 201 29.31 -11.03 -9.01
N MET A 202 28.66 -11.08 -7.85
CA MET A 202 29.17 -10.46 -6.62
C MET A 202 30.48 -11.11 -6.18
N THR A 203 30.56 -12.44 -6.19
CA THR A 203 31.80 -13.17 -5.84
C THR A 203 32.95 -12.86 -6.82
N ALA A 204 32.67 -12.71 -8.10
CA ALA A 204 33.65 -12.32 -9.10
C ALA A 204 34.15 -10.89 -8.88
N ALA A 205 33.30 -9.95 -8.53
CA ALA A 205 33.66 -8.57 -8.20
C ALA A 205 34.52 -8.51 -6.89
N ASP A 206 34.19 -9.32 -5.90
CA ASP A 206 34.94 -9.42 -4.65
C ASP A 206 36.34 -10.00 -4.89
N VAL A 207 36.49 -10.98 -5.78
CA VAL A 207 37.76 -11.53 -6.19
C VAL A 207 38.63 -10.53 -6.99
N GLU A 208 37.98 -9.77 -7.91
CA GLU A 208 38.68 -8.71 -8.64
C GLU A 208 39.13 -7.57 -7.72
N ALA A 209 38.33 -7.19 -6.74
CA ALA A 209 38.66 -6.19 -5.75
C ALA A 209 39.86 -6.65 -4.88
N ALA A 210 39.81 -7.89 -4.38
CA ALA A 210 40.89 -8.47 -3.59
C ALA A 210 42.22 -8.61 -4.40
N LEU A 211 42.10 -8.92 -5.69
CA LEU A 211 43.26 -9.02 -6.59
C LEU A 211 43.90 -7.65 -6.86
N SER A 212 43.07 -6.61 -7.03
CA SER A 212 43.53 -5.24 -7.23
C SER A 212 44.21 -4.68 -5.99
N GLU A 213 43.70 -5.02 -4.79
CA GLU A 213 44.27 -4.62 -3.52
C GLU A 213 45.64 -5.32 -3.25
N ALA A 214 45.74 -6.60 -3.59
CA ALA A 214 47.00 -7.35 -3.50
C ALA A 214 48.08 -6.79 -4.45
N LEU A 215 47.71 -6.46 -5.68
CA LEU A 215 48.62 -5.86 -6.67
C LEU A 215 49.08 -4.45 -6.27
N SER A 216 48.21 -3.65 -5.65
CA SER A 216 48.59 -2.32 -5.17
C SER A 216 49.53 -2.39 -3.95
N ALA A 217 49.36 -3.39 -3.08
CA ALA A 217 50.24 -3.61 -1.94
C ALA A 217 51.65 -4.11 -2.33
N GLU A 218 51.78 -4.84 -3.45
CA GLU A 218 53.09 -5.23 -4.00
C GLU A 218 53.86 -4.07 -4.62
N VAL A 219 53.16 -3.07 -5.17
CA VAL A 219 53.78 -1.88 -5.80
C VAL A 219 54.27 -0.85 -4.76
N GLU A 220 53.64 -0.80 -3.58
CA GLU A 220 54.07 0.07 -2.46
C GLU A 220 55.20 -0.53 -1.60
N GLY A 221 55.63 -1.76 -1.85
CA GLY A 221 56.66 -2.51 -1.09
C GLY A 221 58.05 -2.54 -1.73
N GLU A 222 58.25 -1.90 -2.90
CA GLU A 222 59.55 -1.69 -3.55
C GLU A 222 59.97 -0.20 -3.41
#